data_64e00e0996ef5fc19f78f360c2768e2e
#
_entry.id   64e00e0996ef5fc19f78f360c2768e2e
#
_cell.length_a   1.000
_cell.length_b   1.000
_cell.length_c   1.000
_cell.angle_alpha   90.00
_cell.angle_beta   90.00
_cell.angle_gamma   90.00
#
_symmetry.space_group_name_H-M   'P 1'
#
loop_
_entity.id
_entity.type
_entity.pdbx_description
1 polymer ?
#
loop_
_entity_poly.entity_id
_entity_poly.type
_entity_poly.pdbx_seq_one_letter_code
_entity_poly.pdbx_strand_id
1 'polypeptide(L)'
;MKFEEIINKIDKICRENGIQYFVDSGTLLGTVRHKGFIPWDDDIDIAMKRDDYRSFFFAAERELPAGWIFSDGNSHGQGYGRVVTGNINDIGTERLLQFHGCPYVVGVDIFPLDYVPPMEEEEKTWHLLLEYLWILYNDLKKGKEYLLNSNFEQNLRQAEEWCRVRFDRNGDMEIQLMKLMNQIAQLYGRGEAEELEMVVCDWGSEHRYKYKCEWYADSTYVPFENVMVPVPVKYKEVLTVLYGEDYMIPKRAEVYHDYPFYKEQDILLDKFWKGIK
;
A
#
# COMPACT_ATOMS: atom_id res chain seq x y z
N MET A 1 -21.94 3.97 4.61
CA MET A 1 -20.72 3.91 5.45
C MET A 1 -19.62 4.48 4.62
N LYS A 2 -18.91 5.31 5.23
CA LYS A 2 -18.22 6.30 4.45
C LYS A 2 -16.75 6.21 4.80
N PHE A 3 -15.87 6.48 3.84
CA PHE A 3 -14.44 6.61 4.04
C PHE A 3 -14.11 7.46 5.29
N GLU A 4 -14.94 8.46 5.60
CA GLU A 4 -14.85 9.32 6.79
C GLU A 4 -14.78 8.50 8.10
N GLU A 5 -15.54 7.40 8.19
CA GLU A 5 -15.55 6.54 9.37
C GLU A 5 -14.22 5.81 9.53
N ILE A 6 -13.64 5.32 8.42
CA ILE A 6 -12.35 4.62 8.45
C ILE A 6 -11.23 5.61 8.78
N ILE A 7 -11.18 6.74 8.10
CA ILE A 7 -10.14 7.76 8.34
C ILE A 7 -10.21 8.28 9.77
N ASN A 8 -11.41 8.61 10.28
CA ASN A 8 -11.56 9.06 11.65
C ASN A 8 -11.14 7.98 12.68
N LYS A 9 -11.39 6.70 12.37
CA LYS A 9 -10.97 5.60 13.25
C LYS A 9 -9.46 5.40 13.22
N ILE A 10 -8.83 5.44 12.03
CA ILE A 10 -7.38 5.40 11.88
C ILE A 10 -6.74 6.58 12.62
N ASP A 11 -7.23 7.80 12.38
CA ASP A 11 -6.74 9.02 13.02
C ASP A 11 -6.82 8.93 14.55
N LYS A 12 -7.93 8.40 15.08
CA LYS A 12 -8.09 8.19 16.52
C LYS A 12 -7.04 7.22 17.06
N ILE A 13 -6.88 6.05 16.42
CA ILE A 13 -5.86 5.06 16.81
C ILE A 13 -4.46 5.70 16.79
N CYS A 14 -4.13 6.41 15.72
CA CYS A 14 -2.83 7.05 15.58
C CYS A 14 -2.57 8.07 16.69
N ARG A 15 -3.51 8.96 16.97
CA ARG A 15 -3.36 9.97 18.03
C ARG A 15 -3.27 9.38 19.42
N GLU A 16 -4.07 8.36 19.73
CA GLU A 16 -4.09 7.71 21.06
C GLU A 16 -2.81 6.90 21.32
N ASN A 17 -2.10 6.48 20.28
CA ASN A 17 -0.87 5.68 20.38
C ASN A 17 0.41 6.46 19.99
N GLY A 18 0.32 7.77 19.71
CA GLY A 18 1.47 8.59 19.32
C GLY A 18 2.09 8.22 17.97
N ILE A 19 1.27 7.72 17.04
CA ILE A 19 1.63 7.27 15.69
C ILE A 19 1.42 8.41 14.71
N GLN A 20 2.39 8.66 13.83
CA GLN A 20 2.25 9.60 12.73
C GLN A 20 1.82 8.88 11.45
N TYR A 21 0.83 9.44 10.77
CA TYR A 21 0.46 9.04 9.42
C TYR A 21 0.22 10.30 8.57
N PHE A 22 0.17 10.10 7.26
CA PHE A 22 -0.04 11.18 6.30
C PHE A 22 -0.90 10.64 5.15
N VAL A 23 -1.79 11.46 4.60
CA VAL A 23 -2.36 11.13 3.30
C VAL A 23 -1.27 11.24 2.24
N ASP A 24 -1.29 10.36 1.24
CA ASP A 24 -0.23 10.26 0.24
C ASP A 24 -0.79 10.12 -1.18
N SER A 25 0.09 10.09 -2.15
CA SER A 25 -0.23 9.80 -3.56
C SER A 25 -1.39 10.66 -4.12
N GLY A 26 -2.36 10.03 -4.78
CA GLY A 26 -3.57 10.67 -5.30
C GLY A 26 -4.39 11.38 -4.23
N THR A 27 -4.49 10.78 -3.04
CA THR A 27 -5.20 11.35 -1.90
C THR A 27 -4.54 12.65 -1.40
N LEU A 28 -3.21 12.73 -1.34
CA LEU A 28 -2.49 13.95 -1.01
C LEU A 28 -2.72 15.04 -2.06
N LEU A 29 -2.60 14.69 -3.34
CA LEU A 29 -2.84 15.61 -4.44
C LEU A 29 -4.29 16.13 -4.44
N GLY A 30 -5.26 15.25 -4.23
CA GLY A 30 -6.67 15.58 -4.09
C GLY A 30 -6.92 16.53 -2.92
N THR A 31 -6.33 16.22 -1.77
CA THR A 31 -6.40 17.06 -0.56
C THR A 31 -5.93 18.50 -0.83
N VAL A 32 -4.78 18.64 -1.48
CA VAL A 32 -4.18 19.97 -1.72
C VAL A 32 -4.91 20.74 -2.82
N ARG A 33 -5.22 20.06 -3.94
CA ARG A 33 -5.73 20.68 -5.15
C ARG A 33 -7.27 20.84 -5.16
N HIS A 34 -8.00 19.80 -4.70
CA HIS A 34 -9.46 19.72 -4.79
C HIS A 34 -10.18 19.91 -3.44
N LYS A 35 -9.46 19.78 -2.33
CA LYS A 35 -10.00 19.72 -0.96
C LYS A 35 -10.87 18.48 -0.73
N GLY A 36 -10.62 17.41 -1.48
CA GLY A 36 -11.34 16.16 -1.51
C GLY A 36 -10.75 15.24 -2.58
N PHE A 37 -11.55 14.27 -3.02
CA PHE A 37 -11.13 13.36 -4.09
C PHE A 37 -10.82 14.10 -5.40
N ILE A 38 -9.84 13.60 -6.12
CA ILE A 38 -9.71 13.93 -7.54
C ILE A 38 -10.93 13.30 -8.24
N PRO A 39 -11.64 14.00 -9.18
CA PRO A 39 -12.94 13.53 -9.71
C PRO A 39 -12.94 12.17 -10.41
N TRP A 40 -11.78 11.59 -10.67
CA TRP A 40 -11.61 10.26 -11.29
C TRP A 40 -10.77 9.31 -10.45
N ASP A 41 -10.62 9.62 -9.16
CA ASP A 41 -9.92 8.83 -8.15
C ASP A 41 -10.93 8.16 -7.22
N ASP A 42 -10.70 6.92 -6.82
CA ASP A 42 -11.68 6.10 -6.11
C ASP A 42 -11.12 5.37 -4.88
N ASP A 43 -9.87 5.62 -4.52
CA ASP A 43 -9.19 5.05 -3.37
C ASP A 43 -8.67 6.11 -2.38
N ILE A 44 -8.19 5.66 -1.26
CA ILE A 44 -7.54 6.49 -0.25
C ILE A 44 -6.25 5.81 0.15
N ASP A 45 -5.18 6.55 -0.07
CA ASP A 45 -3.83 6.17 0.28
C ASP A 45 -3.34 6.97 1.47
N ILE A 46 -2.78 6.27 2.45
CA ILE A 46 -2.02 6.89 3.53
C ILE A 46 -0.64 6.26 3.63
N ALA A 47 0.31 7.05 4.08
CA ALA A 47 1.67 6.59 4.33
C ALA A 47 2.06 6.75 5.80
N MET A 48 2.88 5.84 6.28
CA MET A 48 3.47 5.87 7.62
C MET A 48 4.95 5.54 7.52
N LYS A 49 5.81 6.25 8.26
CA LYS A 49 7.19 5.77 8.43
C LYS A 49 7.19 4.37 9.01
N ARG A 50 8.12 3.52 8.62
CA ARG A 50 8.12 2.08 8.95
C ARG A 50 7.88 1.78 10.44
N ASP A 51 8.41 2.58 11.35
CA ASP A 51 8.21 2.38 12.79
C ASP A 51 6.76 2.67 13.21
N ASP A 52 6.19 3.74 12.67
CA ASP A 52 4.80 4.11 12.87
C ASP A 52 3.85 3.07 12.25
N TYR A 53 4.18 2.57 11.06
CA TYR A 53 3.46 1.51 10.37
C TYR A 53 3.33 0.24 11.23
N ARG A 54 4.46 -0.24 11.78
CA ARG A 54 4.44 -1.41 12.66
C ARG A 54 3.61 -1.16 13.93
N SER A 55 3.79 0.01 14.53
CA SER A 55 3.05 0.42 15.72
C SER A 55 1.55 0.50 15.46
N PHE A 56 1.17 0.99 14.26
CA PHE A 56 -0.23 1.06 13.84
C PHE A 56 -0.88 -0.32 13.77
N PHE A 57 -0.29 -1.29 13.09
CA PHE A 57 -0.90 -2.61 12.97
C PHE A 57 -0.95 -3.37 14.29
N PHE A 58 0.01 -3.15 15.19
CA PHE A 58 -0.04 -3.66 16.55
C PHE A 58 -1.20 -3.03 17.37
N ALA A 59 -1.47 -1.74 17.20
CA ALA A 59 -2.61 -1.08 17.83
C ALA A 59 -3.93 -1.50 17.17
N ALA A 60 -3.97 -1.59 15.84
CA ALA A 60 -5.13 -1.93 15.03
C ALA A 60 -5.74 -3.29 15.42
N GLU A 61 -4.90 -4.28 15.74
CA GLU A 61 -5.33 -5.61 16.21
C GLU A 61 -6.26 -5.54 17.44
N ARG A 62 -6.06 -4.54 18.30
CA ARG A 62 -6.81 -4.36 19.54
C ARG A 62 -7.93 -3.35 19.46
N GLU A 63 -7.81 -2.38 18.57
CA GLU A 63 -8.61 -1.17 18.61
C GLU A 63 -9.56 -0.99 17.41
N LEU A 64 -9.38 -1.76 16.34
CA LEU A 64 -10.32 -1.73 15.22
C LEU A 64 -11.68 -2.30 15.64
N PRO A 65 -12.79 -1.76 15.12
CA PRO A 65 -14.12 -2.27 15.39
C PRO A 65 -14.28 -3.75 15.01
N ALA A 66 -15.10 -4.47 15.74
CA ALA A 66 -15.45 -5.85 15.40
C ALA A 66 -16.03 -5.91 13.96
N GLY A 67 -15.56 -6.87 13.19
CA GLY A 67 -15.96 -7.05 11.79
C GLY A 67 -15.15 -6.24 10.78
N TRP A 68 -14.29 -5.35 11.22
CA TRP A 68 -13.29 -4.75 10.34
C TRP A 68 -12.12 -5.72 10.16
N ILE A 69 -11.53 -5.69 8.97
CA ILE A 69 -10.40 -6.54 8.60
C ILE A 69 -9.21 -5.66 8.29
N PHE A 70 -8.03 -6.09 8.69
CA PHE A 70 -6.79 -5.45 8.30
C PHE A 70 -5.76 -6.47 7.82
N SER A 71 -4.85 -6.00 6.99
CA SER A 71 -3.65 -6.72 6.56
C SER A 71 -2.46 -5.79 6.71
N ASP A 72 -1.35 -6.33 7.20
CA ASP A 72 -0.08 -5.61 7.31
C ASP A 72 0.83 -5.77 6.08
N GLY A 73 0.28 -6.29 4.98
CA GLY A 73 1.01 -6.55 3.75
C GLY A 73 1.83 -7.84 3.74
N ASN A 74 2.06 -8.48 4.88
CA ASN A 74 2.84 -9.73 4.94
C ASN A 74 2.03 -10.98 4.58
N SER A 75 0.71 -10.93 4.80
CA SER A 75 -0.17 -12.09 4.68
C SER A 75 -0.87 -12.23 3.33
N HIS A 76 -0.92 -11.19 2.52
CA HIS A 76 -1.72 -11.16 1.28
C HIS A 76 -0.91 -10.82 0.02
N GLY A 77 0.43 -10.81 0.10
CA GLY A 77 1.31 -10.68 -1.06
C GLY A 77 1.28 -9.32 -1.77
N GLN A 78 0.83 -8.26 -1.10
CA GLN A 78 0.80 -6.90 -1.66
C GLN A 78 1.95 -6.01 -1.17
N GLY A 79 2.61 -6.38 -0.05
CA GLY A 79 3.72 -5.63 0.53
C GLY A 79 3.31 -4.38 1.33
N TYR A 80 2.10 -3.87 1.15
CA TYR A 80 1.52 -2.76 1.89
C TYR A 80 0.28 -3.20 2.68
N GLY A 81 -0.08 -2.41 3.66
CA GLY A 81 -1.20 -2.70 4.55
C GLY A 81 -2.53 -2.19 4.03
N ARG A 82 -3.60 -2.72 4.61
CA ARG A 82 -4.96 -2.28 4.28
C ARG A 82 -5.87 -2.41 5.49
N VAL A 83 -6.78 -1.45 5.66
CA VAL A 83 -7.90 -1.55 6.60
C VAL A 83 -9.20 -1.45 5.82
N VAL A 84 -10.10 -2.41 6.01
CA VAL A 84 -11.41 -2.48 5.35
C VAL A 84 -12.54 -2.69 6.36
N THR A 85 -13.74 -2.21 6.04
CA THR A 85 -14.90 -2.23 6.95
C THR A 85 -15.71 -3.52 6.92
N GLY A 86 -15.17 -4.60 6.43
CA GLY A 86 -15.85 -5.89 6.38
C GLY A 86 -15.22 -6.86 5.40
N ASN A 87 -15.94 -7.90 5.04
CA ASN A 87 -15.44 -8.88 4.10
C ASN A 87 -15.33 -8.26 2.68
N ILE A 88 -14.19 -8.40 2.04
CA ILE A 88 -13.87 -7.79 0.74
C ILE A 88 -14.90 -8.15 -0.36
N ASN A 89 -15.56 -9.30 -0.25
CA ASN A 89 -16.54 -9.80 -1.23
C ASN A 89 -17.89 -10.04 -0.57
N ASP A 90 -18.49 -9.02 0.05
CA ASP A 90 -19.84 -9.13 0.56
C ASP A 90 -20.85 -8.89 -0.56
N ILE A 91 -21.41 -9.98 -1.06
CA ILE A 91 -22.46 -10.00 -2.09
C ILE A 91 -23.86 -10.23 -1.49
N GLY A 92 -24.04 -10.04 -0.20
CA GLY A 92 -25.34 -10.11 0.45
C GLY A 92 -26.33 -9.13 -0.15
N THR A 93 -27.58 -9.56 -0.37
CA THR A 93 -28.63 -8.76 -1.03
C THR A 93 -28.82 -7.40 -0.35
N GLU A 94 -28.86 -7.37 0.98
CA GLU A 94 -29.02 -6.15 1.76
C GLU A 94 -27.90 -5.14 1.49
N ARG A 95 -26.65 -5.61 1.47
CA ARG A 95 -25.49 -4.78 1.17
C ARG A 95 -25.54 -4.26 -0.27
N LEU A 96 -25.80 -5.11 -1.25
CA LEU A 96 -25.88 -4.70 -2.65
C LEU A 96 -26.96 -3.65 -2.88
N LEU A 97 -28.12 -3.77 -2.22
CA LEU A 97 -29.17 -2.75 -2.27
C LEU A 97 -28.74 -1.44 -1.62
N GLN A 98 -28.05 -1.50 -0.49
CA GLN A 98 -27.56 -0.33 0.23
C GLN A 98 -26.48 0.44 -0.56
N PHE A 99 -25.62 -0.27 -1.29
CA PHE A 99 -24.48 0.29 -2.01
C PHE A 99 -24.63 0.27 -3.54
N HIS A 100 -25.87 0.37 -4.02
CA HIS A 100 -26.20 0.46 -5.46
C HIS A 100 -25.61 -0.67 -6.32
N GLY A 101 -25.51 -1.86 -5.76
CA GLY A 101 -24.96 -3.04 -6.42
C GLY A 101 -23.44 -3.22 -6.29
N CYS A 102 -22.75 -2.32 -5.57
CA CYS A 102 -21.33 -2.44 -5.36
C CYS A 102 -21.00 -3.52 -4.30
N PRO A 103 -20.32 -4.62 -4.66
CA PRO A 103 -19.97 -5.68 -3.72
C PRO A 103 -18.75 -5.34 -2.86
N TYR A 104 -18.00 -4.29 -3.19
CA TYR A 104 -16.76 -3.95 -2.52
C TYR A 104 -16.99 -3.16 -1.24
N VAL A 105 -16.14 -3.41 -0.28
CA VAL A 105 -16.09 -2.66 0.97
C VAL A 105 -15.15 -1.48 0.84
N VAL A 106 -15.47 -0.40 1.54
CA VAL A 106 -14.58 0.76 1.61
C VAL A 106 -13.34 0.37 2.41
N GLY A 107 -12.19 0.72 1.87
CA GLY A 107 -10.87 0.47 2.47
C GLY A 107 -9.97 1.68 2.35
N VAL A 108 -8.90 1.63 3.14
CA VAL A 108 -7.77 2.56 3.08
C VAL A 108 -6.51 1.75 2.92
N ASP A 109 -5.72 2.06 1.93
CA ASP A 109 -4.42 1.47 1.71
C ASP A 109 -3.36 2.21 2.50
N ILE A 110 -2.46 1.46 3.14
CA ILE A 110 -1.49 1.99 4.09
C ILE A 110 -0.10 1.58 3.65
N PHE A 111 0.67 2.56 3.20
CA PHE A 111 1.99 2.33 2.63
C PHE A 111 3.09 2.60 3.66
N PRO A 112 4.07 1.71 3.80
CA PRO A 112 5.25 1.98 4.59
C PRO A 112 6.20 2.91 3.83
N LEU A 113 6.73 3.91 4.52
CA LEU A 113 7.89 4.68 4.10
C LEU A 113 9.12 4.09 4.79
N ASP A 114 9.98 3.49 3.99
CA ASP A 114 11.19 2.83 4.44
C ASP A 114 12.37 3.79 4.46
N TYR A 115 13.27 3.59 5.41
CA TYR A 115 14.50 4.37 5.53
C TYR A 115 15.54 3.88 4.54
N VAL A 116 15.97 4.76 3.64
CA VAL A 116 16.97 4.44 2.60
C VAL A 116 18.35 4.30 3.22
N PRO A 117 19.12 3.25 2.88
CA PRO A 117 20.49 3.12 3.36
C PRO A 117 21.32 4.39 3.10
N PRO A 118 22.09 4.90 4.08
CA PRO A 118 22.79 6.18 3.97
C PRO A 118 24.01 6.14 3.05
N MET A 119 24.53 4.94 2.79
CA MET A 119 25.71 4.77 1.92
C MET A 119 25.28 4.27 0.54
N GLU A 120 25.78 4.90 -0.51
CA GLU A 120 25.41 4.58 -1.91
C GLU A 120 25.58 3.10 -2.27
N GLU A 121 26.63 2.44 -1.80
CA GLU A 121 26.88 1.02 -2.07
C GLU A 121 25.91 0.11 -1.31
N GLU A 122 25.52 0.50 -0.11
CA GLU A 122 24.50 -0.21 0.68
C GLU A 122 23.13 -0.05 0.05
N GLU A 123 22.76 1.16 -0.38
CA GLU A 123 21.54 1.45 -1.09
C GLU A 123 21.43 0.64 -2.40
N LYS A 124 22.49 0.61 -3.20
CA LYS A 124 22.53 -0.20 -4.43
C LYS A 124 22.31 -1.69 -4.11
N THR A 125 22.97 -2.21 -3.08
CA THR A 125 22.83 -3.61 -2.69
C THR A 125 21.42 -3.90 -2.19
N TRP A 126 20.85 -3.01 -1.40
CA TRP A 126 19.51 -3.09 -0.87
C TRP A 126 18.46 -3.14 -1.98
N HIS A 127 18.54 -2.24 -2.95
CA HIS A 127 17.66 -2.24 -4.11
C HIS A 127 17.84 -3.49 -4.98
N LEU A 128 19.09 -3.93 -5.23
CA LEU A 128 19.34 -5.14 -6.01
C LEU A 128 18.74 -6.40 -5.37
N LEU A 129 18.81 -6.53 -4.05
CA LEU A 129 18.18 -7.65 -3.34
C LEU A 129 16.66 -7.61 -3.44
N LEU A 130 16.05 -6.44 -3.26
CA LEU A 130 14.60 -6.27 -3.37
C LEU A 130 14.10 -6.55 -4.78
N GLU A 131 14.79 -6.03 -5.79
CA GLU A 131 14.46 -6.26 -7.20
C GLU A 131 14.61 -7.74 -7.58
N TYR A 132 15.67 -8.39 -7.11
CA TYR A 132 15.88 -9.83 -7.36
C TYR A 132 14.75 -10.68 -6.75
N LEU A 133 14.35 -10.39 -5.52
CA LEU A 133 13.24 -11.08 -4.86
C LEU A 133 11.90 -10.78 -5.54
N TRP A 134 11.70 -9.55 -6.01
CA TRP A 134 10.51 -9.17 -6.78
C TRP A 134 10.39 -9.93 -8.10
N ILE A 135 11.52 -10.15 -8.81
CA ILE A 135 11.55 -10.99 -10.00
C ILE A 135 11.12 -12.42 -9.66
N LEU A 136 11.66 -13.01 -8.58
CA LEU A 136 11.25 -14.33 -8.10
C LEU A 136 9.77 -14.40 -7.75
N TYR A 137 9.25 -13.39 -7.07
CA TYR A 137 7.84 -13.28 -6.73
C TYR A 137 6.95 -13.24 -7.97
N ASN A 138 7.34 -12.49 -9.00
CA ASN A 138 6.60 -12.44 -10.26
C ASN A 138 6.71 -13.72 -11.08
N ASP A 139 7.83 -14.42 -10.99
CA ASP A 139 7.99 -15.71 -11.64
C ASP A 139 7.01 -16.76 -11.11
N LEU A 140 6.67 -16.73 -9.81
CA LEU A 140 5.64 -17.62 -9.24
C LEU A 140 4.28 -17.47 -9.94
N LYS A 141 3.91 -16.24 -10.34
CA LYS A 141 2.63 -15.94 -10.99
C LYS A 141 2.53 -16.42 -12.42
N LYS A 142 3.67 -16.80 -13.05
CA LYS A 142 3.71 -17.33 -14.41
C LYS A 142 3.26 -18.80 -14.51
N GLY A 143 3.06 -19.47 -13.37
CA GLY A 143 2.50 -20.81 -13.28
C GLY A 143 3.52 -21.94 -13.31
N LYS A 144 3.06 -23.14 -12.99
CA LYS A 144 3.91 -24.33 -12.76
C LYS A 144 4.76 -24.71 -13.97
N GLU A 145 4.22 -24.63 -15.18
CA GLU A 145 4.94 -25.00 -16.41
C GLU A 145 6.15 -24.10 -16.63
N TYR A 146 5.99 -22.78 -16.42
CA TYR A 146 7.11 -21.85 -16.48
C TYR A 146 8.17 -22.17 -15.43
N LEU A 147 7.78 -22.41 -14.18
CA LEU A 147 8.72 -22.69 -13.09
C LEU A 147 9.55 -23.95 -13.34
N LEU A 148 8.94 -25.01 -13.90
CA LEU A 148 9.64 -26.26 -14.22
C LEU A 148 10.67 -26.10 -15.36
N ASN A 149 10.45 -25.18 -16.29
CA ASN A 149 11.30 -24.94 -17.45
C ASN A 149 12.26 -23.75 -17.28
N SER A 150 12.22 -23.06 -16.14
CA SER A 150 13.05 -21.91 -15.82
C SER A 150 14.15 -22.24 -14.80
N ASN A 151 15.03 -21.28 -14.57
CA ASN A 151 16.04 -21.37 -13.50
C ASN A 151 15.50 -20.97 -12.12
N PHE A 152 14.18 -20.97 -11.92
CA PHE A 152 13.55 -20.47 -10.69
C PHE A 152 14.15 -21.08 -9.42
N GLU A 153 14.25 -22.41 -9.35
CA GLU A 153 14.80 -23.06 -8.15
C GLU A 153 16.27 -22.72 -7.90
N GLN A 154 17.06 -22.55 -8.97
CA GLN A 154 18.45 -22.11 -8.85
C GLN A 154 18.52 -20.66 -8.33
N ASN A 155 17.68 -19.79 -8.87
CA ASN A 155 17.60 -18.39 -8.45
C ASN A 155 17.09 -18.28 -7.00
N LEU A 156 16.14 -19.14 -6.60
CA LEU A 156 15.65 -19.19 -5.24
C LEU A 156 16.75 -19.61 -4.24
N ARG A 157 17.59 -20.58 -4.61
CA ARG A 157 18.75 -20.96 -3.79
C ARG A 157 19.79 -19.86 -3.70
N GLN A 158 19.97 -19.08 -4.76
CA GLN A 158 20.85 -17.92 -4.75
C GLN A 158 20.33 -16.84 -3.79
N ALA A 159 19.01 -16.60 -3.76
CA ALA A 159 18.39 -15.71 -2.78
C ALA A 159 18.60 -16.22 -1.34
N GLU A 160 18.43 -17.54 -1.10
CA GLU A 160 18.70 -18.15 0.20
C GLU A 160 20.14 -17.94 0.68
N GLU A 161 21.10 -18.04 -0.23
CA GLU A 161 22.50 -17.82 0.07
C GLU A 161 22.80 -16.36 0.40
N TRP A 162 22.35 -15.42 -0.45
CA TRP A 162 22.59 -14.00 -0.26
C TRP A 162 21.91 -13.45 0.99
N CYS A 163 20.64 -13.83 1.22
CA CYS A 163 19.86 -13.36 2.35
C CYS A 163 20.06 -14.21 3.62
N ARG A 164 20.83 -15.33 3.56
CA ARG A 164 21.07 -16.26 4.67
C ARG A 164 19.79 -16.81 5.28
N VAL A 165 18.81 -17.11 4.45
CA VAL A 165 17.53 -17.69 4.84
C VAL A 165 17.34 -19.09 4.26
N ARG A 166 16.27 -19.78 4.65
CA ARG A 166 15.80 -21.01 4.00
C ARG A 166 14.30 -20.91 3.79
N PHE A 167 13.87 -21.14 2.55
CA PHE A 167 12.45 -21.18 2.22
C PHE A 167 11.90 -22.60 2.41
N ASP A 168 10.72 -22.69 3.01
CA ASP A 168 9.96 -23.93 3.07
C ASP A 168 9.29 -24.18 1.71
N ARG A 169 9.77 -25.22 0.99
CA ARG A 169 9.24 -25.61 -0.34
C ARG A 169 7.81 -26.17 -0.28
N ASN A 170 7.33 -26.53 0.91
CA ASN A 170 5.96 -27.02 1.14
C ASN A 170 5.01 -25.88 1.59
N GLY A 171 5.56 -24.75 1.98
CA GLY A 171 4.82 -23.57 2.40
C GLY A 171 4.44 -22.65 1.24
N ASP A 172 3.69 -21.61 1.56
CA ASP A 172 3.34 -20.57 0.61
C ASP A 172 4.58 -19.73 0.27
N MET A 173 5.09 -19.89 -0.94
CA MET A 173 6.32 -19.22 -1.39
C MET A 173 6.09 -17.73 -1.63
N GLU A 174 4.89 -17.31 -2.09
CA GLU A 174 4.58 -15.91 -2.29
C GLU A 174 4.65 -15.14 -0.96
N ILE A 175 4.04 -15.70 0.08
CA ILE A 175 4.08 -15.12 1.43
C ILE A 175 5.52 -15.08 1.97
N GLN A 176 6.32 -16.12 1.74
CA GLN A 176 7.69 -16.16 2.24
C GLN A 176 8.58 -15.12 1.56
N LEU A 177 8.49 -14.98 0.24
CA LEU A 177 9.22 -13.96 -0.51
C LEU A 177 8.79 -12.55 -0.09
N MET A 178 7.48 -12.31 0.04
CA MET A 178 6.96 -11.01 0.47
C MET A 178 7.44 -10.63 1.87
N LYS A 179 7.42 -11.57 2.81
CA LYS A 179 7.97 -11.35 4.16
C LYS A 179 9.45 -11.01 4.14
N LEU A 180 10.23 -11.71 3.32
CA LEU A 180 11.65 -11.43 3.19
C LEU A 180 11.91 -10.04 2.59
N MET A 181 11.17 -9.67 1.55
CA MET A 181 11.25 -8.33 0.96
C MET A 181 10.92 -7.25 2.00
N ASN A 182 9.84 -7.42 2.75
CA ASN A 182 9.49 -6.50 3.83
C ASN A 182 10.55 -6.47 4.96
N GLN A 183 11.21 -7.58 5.27
CA GLN A 183 12.31 -7.60 6.24
C GLN A 183 13.53 -6.84 5.73
N ILE A 184 13.88 -6.97 4.45
CA ILE A 184 14.98 -6.24 3.83
C ILE A 184 14.66 -4.75 3.73
N ALA A 185 13.42 -4.39 3.35
CA ALA A 185 13.00 -3.00 3.26
C ALA A 185 13.16 -2.23 4.59
N GLN A 186 13.03 -2.90 5.73
CA GLN A 186 13.13 -2.28 7.05
C GLN A 186 14.47 -2.52 7.78
N LEU A 187 15.56 -2.74 7.03
CA LEU A 187 16.89 -2.93 7.62
C LEU A 187 17.45 -1.68 8.30
N TYR A 188 17.00 -0.51 7.86
CA TYR A 188 17.38 0.77 8.45
C TYR A 188 16.20 1.39 9.19
N GLY A 189 16.49 2.17 10.20
CA GLY A 189 15.50 2.77 11.08
C GLY A 189 15.66 4.28 11.24
N ARG A 190 14.81 4.84 12.08
CA ARG A 190 14.82 6.26 12.42
C ARG A 190 16.16 6.67 13.00
N GLY A 191 16.77 7.71 12.42
CA GLY A 191 18.07 8.26 12.83
C GLY A 191 19.28 7.60 12.16
N GLU A 192 19.08 6.59 11.31
CA GLU A 192 20.13 5.95 10.53
C GLU A 192 20.16 6.43 9.08
N ALA A 193 19.07 7.08 8.61
CA ALA A 193 18.89 7.53 7.24
C ALA A 193 18.40 8.98 7.17
N GLU A 194 18.71 9.66 6.09
CA GLU A 194 18.25 11.01 5.78
C GLU A 194 17.09 11.01 4.77
N GLU A 195 16.87 9.90 4.09
CA GLU A 195 15.86 9.74 3.04
C GLU A 195 14.90 8.59 3.35
N LEU A 196 13.70 8.72 2.82
CA LEU A 196 12.62 7.74 2.83
C LEU A 196 12.26 7.35 1.40
N GLU A 197 11.80 6.12 1.21
CA GLU A 197 11.26 5.62 -0.06
C GLU A 197 10.04 4.75 0.22
N MET A 198 9.04 4.83 -0.64
CA MET A 198 7.90 3.90 -0.62
C MET A 198 8.27 2.67 -1.46
N VAL A 199 9.22 1.90 -0.95
CA VAL A 199 9.88 0.79 -1.66
C VAL A 199 8.88 -0.20 -2.28
N VAL A 200 7.76 -0.44 -1.60
CA VAL A 200 6.73 -1.38 -2.08
C VAL A 200 6.10 -0.97 -3.41
N CYS A 201 6.06 0.32 -3.71
CA CYS A 201 5.55 0.85 -4.98
C CYS A 201 6.62 0.87 -6.07
N ASP A 202 7.89 0.87 -5.67
CA ASP A 202 9.02 1.03 -6.59
C ASP A 202 9.66 -0.32 -6.99
N TRP A 203 9.14 -1.45 -6.49
CA TRP A 203 9.63 -2.77 -6.87
C TRP A 203 9.49 -3.01 -8.38
N GLY A 204 10.62 -3.14 -9.05
CA GLY A 204 10.67 -3.32 -10.51
C GLY A 204 10.42 -2.04 -11.32
N SER A 205 10.39 -0.87 -10.67
CA SER A 205 10.35 0.43 -11.35
C SER A 205 11.76 0.93 -11.65
N GLU A 206 11.92 1.60 -12.80
CA GLU A 206 13.14 2.36 -13.12
C GLU A 206 13.18 3.72 -12.38
N HIS A 207 12.02 4.20 -11.92
CA HIS A 207 11.88 5.43 -11.17
C HIS A 207 11.68 5.14 -9.70
N ARG A 208 12.52 5.74 -8.86
CA ARG A 208 12.46 5.66 -7.41
C ARG A 208 12.20 7.04 -6.84
N TYR A 209 11.13 7.15 -6.07
CA TYR A 209 10.74 8.40 -5.44
C TYR A 209 11.30 8.46 -4.03
N LYS A 210 12.35 9.28 -3.85
CA LYS A 210 12.95 9.50 -2.55
C LYS A 210 12.47 10.82 -1.94
N TYR A 211 12.26 10.79 -0.64
CA TYR A 211 11.81 11.90 0.16
C TYR A 211 12.79 12.15 1.29
N LYS A 212 13.06 13.39 1.64
CA LYS A 212 13.86 13.67 2.83
C LYS A 212 13.06 13.36 4.09
N CYS A 213 13.68 12.75 5.09
CA CYS A 213 13.06 12.44 6.38
C CYS A 213 12.44 13.70 7.03
N GLU A 214 13.08 14.87 6.87
CA GLU A 214 12.58 16.15 7.39
C GLU A 214 11.24 16.59 6.77
N TRP A 215 10.89 16.11 5.57
CA TRP A 215 9.62 16.44 4.93
C TRP A 215 8.42 15.80 5.64
N TYR A 216 8.67 14.68 6.30
CA TYR A 216 7.73 13.91 7.10
C TYR A 216 8.00 14.03 8.61
N ALA A 217 8.76 15.07 9.05
CA ALA A 217 9.06 15.26 10.46
C ALA A 217 7.82 15.58 11.30
N ASP A 218 6.87 16.29 10.70
CA ASP A 218 5.63 16.71 11.33
C ASP A 218 4.49 16.75 10.30
N SER A 219 3.26 16.95 10.75
CA SER A 219 2.06 17.01 9.93
C SER A 219 1.27 18.29 10.17
N THR A 220 0.55 18.69 9.13
CA THR A 220 -0.47 19.74 9.22
C THR A 220 -1.82 19.17 8.81
N TYR A 221 -2.84 19.36 9.63
CA TYR A 221 -4.20 18.93 9.31
C TYR A 221 -4.88 19.91 8.36
N VAL A 222 -5.38 19.40 7.25
CA VAL A 222 -6.06 20.17 6.21
C VAL A 222 -7.40 19.52 5.83
N PRO A 223 -8.38 20.29 5.31
CA PRO A 223 -9.68 19.73 4.90
C PRO A 223 -9.55 18.75 3.74
N PHE A 224 -10.23 17.60 3.85
CA PHE A 224 -10.49 16.64 2.79
C PHE A 224 -11.95 16.21 2.90
N GLU A 225 -12.79 16.59 1.93
CA GLU A 225 -14.25 16.43 2.03
C GLU A 225 -14.78 16.97 3.37
N ASN A 226 -15.38 16.12 4.18
CA ASN A 226 -15.97 16.46 5.47
C ASN A 226 -15.09 16.14 6.68
N VAL A 227 -13.82 15.77 6.45
CA VAL A 227 -12.85 15.43 7.50
C VAL A 227 -11.59 16.27 7.42
N MET A 228 -10.81 16.23 8.48
CA MET A 228 -9.46 16.81 8.49
C MET A 228 -8.45 15.66 8.40
N VAL A 229 -7.49 15.78 7.50
CA VAL A 229 -6.45 14.78 7.27
C VAL A 229 -5.05 15.37 7.43
N PRO A 230 -4.07 14.61 7.95
CA PRO A 230 -2.70 15.08 8.08
C PRO A 230 -1.96 14.97 6.74
N VAL A 231 -1.33 16.07 6.34
CA VAL A 231 -0.38 16.12 5.22
C VAL A 231 1.03 16.31 5.76
N PRO A 232 2.08 15.85 5.06
CA PRO A 232 3.46 16.14 5.46
C PRO A 232 3.70 17.64 5.57
N VAL A 233 4.52 18.07 6.53
CA VAL A 233 4.84 19.50 6.70
C VAL A 233 5.44 20.12 5.43
N LYS A 234 6.10 19.32 4.61
CA LYS A 234 6.66 19.67 3.31
C LYS A 234 5.91 19.00 2.13
N TYR A 235 4.59 18.95 2.21
CA TYR A 235 3.76 18.32 1.18
C TYR A 235 3.99 18.83 -0.24
N LYS A 236 4.43 20.08 -0.41
CA LYS A 236 4.72 20.65 -1.72
C LYS A 236 5.92 19.98 -2.38
N GLU A 237 6.97 19.78 -1.60
CA GLU A 237 8.17 19.07 -2.03
C GLU A 237 7.84 17.61 -2.39
N VAL A 238 7.03 16.93 -1.58
CA VAL A 238 6.54 15.57 -1.86
C VAL A 238 5.76 15.54 -3.17
N LEU A 239 4.78 16.42 -3.36
CA LEU A 239 3.98 16.49 -4.59
C LEU A 239 4.82 16.84 -5.82
N THR A 240 5.84 17.68 -5.66
CA THR A 240 6.77 18.00 -6.76
C THR A 240 7.56 16.78 -7.18
N VAL A 241 8.02 15.95 -6.24
CA VAL A 241 8.72 14.69 -6.57
C VAL A 241 7.79 13.72 -7.29
N LEU A 242 6.54 13.58 -6.83
CA LEU A 242 5.59 12.62 -7.40
C LEU A 242 5.00 13.05 -8.75
N TYR A 243 4.68 14.32 -8.91
CA TYR A 243 3.85 14.81 -10.03
C TYR A 243 4.50 15.96 -10.82
N GLY A 244 5.69 16.45 -10.43
CA GLY A 244 6.37 17.59 -11.05
C GLY A 244 5.87 18.94 -10.53
N GLU A 245 6.55 20.01 -10.94
CA GLU A 245 6.29 21.41 -10.51
C GLU A 245 4.86 21.88 -10.82
N ASP A 246 4.25 21.32 -11.85
CA ASP A 246 2.92 21.70 -12.33
C ASP A 246 1.77 20.82 -11.78
N TYR A 247 1.97 20.13 -10.64
CA TYR A 247 0.99 19.22 -10.02
C TYR A 247 -0.37 19.88 -9.73
N MET A 248 -0.41 21.22 -9.59
CA MET A 248 -1.66 21.95 -9.40
C MET A 248 -2.51 22.04 -10.68
N ILE A 249 -1.95 21.75 -11.86
CA ILE A 249 -2.66 21.75 -13.14
C ILE A 249 -3.27 20.37 -13.34
N PRO A 250 -4.62 20.22 -13.38
CA PRO A 250 -5.24 18.92 -13.59
C PRO A 250 -4.83 18.33 -14.95
N LYS A 251 -4.19 17.19 -14.92
CA LYS A 251 -3.88 16.38 -16.10
C LYS A 251 -4.71 15.12 -16.00
N ARG A 252 -5.56 14.86 -16.99
CA ARG A 252 -6.25 13.58 -17.08
C ARG A 252 -5.24 12.57 -17.60
N ALA A 253 -4.68 11.77 -16.71
CA ALA A 253 -3.92 10.59 -17.09
C ALA A 253 -4.88 9.58 -17.74
N GLU A 254 -4.39 8.78 -18.69
CA GLU A 254 -5.08 7.56 -19.06
C GLU A 254 -5.18 6.70 -17.81
N VAL A 255 -6.36 6.12 -17.57
CA VAL A 255 -6.61 5.27 -16.41
C VAL A 255 -5.77 4.01 -16.60
N TYR A 256 -4.63 3.93 -15.93
CA TYR A 256 -3.74 2.76 -15.95
C TYR A 256 -4.24 1.59 -15.06
N HIS A 257 -5.33 1.80 -14.32
CA HIS A 257 -5.95 0.77 -13.52
C HIS A 257 -6.94 -0.02 -14.39
N ASP A 258 -6.48 -1.10 -15.00
CA ASP A 258 -7.38 -2.17 -15.46
C ASP A 258 -7.87 -2.88 -14.18
N TYR A 259 -8.79 -2.22 -13.47
CA TYR A 259 -9.39 -2.77 -12.26
C TYR A 259 -10.04 -4.10 -12.62
N PRO A 260 -9.52 -5.23 -12.21
CA PRO A 260 -10.19 -6.51 -12.37
C PRO A 260 -11.57 -6.52 -11.71
N PHE A 261 -11.81 -5.58 -10.79
CA PHE A 261 -13.09 -5.27 -10.17
C PHE A 261 -14.23 -5.16 -11.18
N TYR A 262 -14.08 -4.40 -12.24
CA TYR A 262 -15.19 -4.14 -13.13
C TYR A 262 -15.64 -5.41 -13.84
N LYS A 263 -14.72 -6.29 -14.24
CA LYS A 263 -15.07 -7.57 -14.87
C LYS A 263 -15.70 -8.55 -13.88
N GLU A 264 -15.13 -8.64 -12.68
CA GLU A 264 -15.67 -9.48 -11.61
C GLU A 264 -16.97 -8.91 -11.06
N GLN A 265 -17.06 -7.59 -10.92
CA GLN A 265 -18.26 -6.88 -10.52
C GLN A 265 -19.40 -7.10 -11.50
N ASP A 266 -19.15 -7.00 -12.81
CA ASP A 266 -20.15 -7.28 -13.83
C ASP A 266 -20.69 -8.71 -13.73
N ILE A 267 -19.81 -9.70 -13.50
CA ILE A 267 -20.22 -11.10 -13.30
C ILE A 267 -21.07 -11.24 -12.02
N LEU A 268 -20.71 -10.57 -10.94
CA LEU A 268 -21.44 -10.63 -9.67
C LEU A 268 -22.78 -9.90 -9.77
N LEU A 269 -22.81 -8.73 -10.39
CA LEU A 269 -24.03 -7.96 -10.63
C LEU A 269 -24.98 -8.70 -11.56
N ASP A 270 -24.48 -9.34 -12.61
CA ASP A 270 -25.27 -10.19 -13.51
C ASP A 270 -25.96 -11.34 -12.76
N LYS A 271 -25.23 -12.00 -11.84
CA LYS A 271 -25.82 -13.05 -10.97
C LYS A 271 -26.88 -12.49 -10.03
N PHE A 272 -26.60 -11.33 -9.43
CA PHE A 272 -27.52 -10.65 -8.52
C PHE A 272 -28.83 -10.29 -9.21
N TRP A 273 -28.78 -9.60 -10.35
CA TRP A 273 -29.99 -9.18 -11.09
C TRP A 273 -30.76 -10.34 -11.70
N LYS A 274 -30.10 -11.44 -12.07
CA LYS A 274 -30.75 -12.67 -12.53
C LYS A 274 -31.42 -13.43 -11.39
N GLY A 275 -30.96 -13.27 -10.14
CA GLY A 275 -31.59 -13.89 -8.97
C GLY A 275 -32.78 -13.14 -8.39
N ILE A 276 -33.05 -11.91 -8.84
CA ILE A 276 -34.18 -11.07 -8.40
C ILE A 276 -35.39 -11.19 -9.36
N LYS A 277 -35.21 -11.84 -10.51
CA LYS A 277 -36.28 -12.19 -11.43
C LYS A 277 -36.88 -13.53 -11.07
#